data_18e0c038ab61ca7cb6b13badc7c88a9b
#
_entry.id   18e0c038ab61ca7cb6b13badc7c88a9b
#
_cell.length_a   1.000
_cell.length_b   1.000
_cell.length_c   1.000
_cell.angle_alpha   90.00
_cell.angle_beta   90.00
_cell.angle_gamma   90.00
#
_symmetry.space_group_name_H-M   'P 1'
#
loop_
_entity.id
_entity.type
_entity.pdbx_description
1 polymer ?
#
loop_
_entity_poly.entity_id
_entity_poly.type
_entity_poly.pdbx_seq_one_letter_code
_entity_poly.pdbx_strand_id
1 'polypeptide(L)'
;MRYSDDIIEEVRMKNDIVDVISQYVKLTRRGSSYFGLCPFHNEKTPSFSVTPSKQMYYCFGCGAGGNVYNFIMEYENYSFGEALSHLADRAGVELPKIEYSREAREKAEQRANLLEINKLAAQYFYYQLRREGGKTAYGYLTGRGLSEETIRKFGLGYSDKYLSLIHI
;
A
#
# COMPACT_ATOMS: atom_id res chain seq x y z
N MET A 1 22.99 8.52 1.10
CA MET A 1 23.39 8.39 -0.32
C MET A 1 22.16 8.16 -1.16
N ARG A 2 22.06 8.75 -2.32
CA ARG A 2 20.99 8.51 -3.30
C ARG A 2 21.51 7.50 -4.33
N TYR A 3 20.64 6.65 -4.83
CA TYR A 3 20.93 5.88 -6.04
C TYR A 3 21.23 6.85 -7.19
N SER A 4 22.08 6.46 -8.14
CA SER A 4 22.33 7.28 -9.32
C SER A 4 21.08 7.37 -10.18
N ASP A 5 20.91 8.50 -10.86
CA ASP A 5 19.76 8.70 -11.76
C ASP A 5 19.74 7.66 -12.89
N ASP A 6 20.93 7.18 -13.33
CA ASP A 6 21.06 6.13 -14.35
C ASP A 6 20.42 4.81 -13.91
N ILE A 7 20.65 4.37 -12.66
CA ILE A 7 20.06 3.14 -12.11
C ILE A 7 18.55 3.29 -11.95
N ILE A 8 18.10 4.44 -11.45
CA ILE A 8 16.68 4.73 -11.30
C ILE A 8 15.98 4.67 -12.67
N GLU A 9 16.61 5.25 -13.69
CA GLU A 9 16.06 5.25 -15.04
C GLU A 9 16.12 3.87 -15.68
N GLU A 10 17.19 3.10 -15.50
CA GLU A 10 17.30 1.71 -15.97
C GLU A 10 16.17 0.84 -15.41
N VAL A 11 15.95 0.89 -14.08
CA VAL A 11 14.85 0.15 -13.43
C VAL A 11 13.50 0.60 -13.96
N ARG A 12 13.30 1.91 -14.16
CA ARG A 12 12.09 2.45 -14.74
C ARG A 12 11.82 1.93 -16.15
N MET A 13 12.82 1.96 -17.01
CA MET A 13 12.70 1.52 -18.41
C MET A 13 12.43 0.02 -18.55
N LYS A 14 12.95 -0.79 -17.64
CA LYS A 14 12.73 -2.24 -17.63
C LYS A 14 11.38 -2.65 -17.01
N ASN A 15 10.62 -1.72 -16.45
CA ASN A 15 9.31 -1.95 -15.85
C ASN A 15 8.23 -1.20 -16.65
N ASP A 16 7.65 -1.85 -17.67
CA ASP A 16 6.51 -1.28 -18.38
C ASP A 16 5.35 -1.05 -17.41
N ILE A 17 4.80 0.16 -17.43
CA ILE A 17 3.78 0.57 -16.46
C ILE A 17 2.49 -0.24 -16.58
N VAL A 18 2.12 -0.67 -17.79
CA VAL A 18 0.91 -1.50 -17.99
C VAL A 18 1.11 -2.87 -17.39
N ASP A 19 2.30 -3.46 -17.59
CA ASP A 19 2.63 -4.79 -17.06
C ASP A 19 2.69 -4.79 -15.53
N VAL A 20 3.24 -3.73 -14.94
CA VAL A 20 3.27 -3.59 -13.48
C VAL A 20 1.87 -3.39 -12.93
N ILE A 21 1.13 -2.40 -13.42
CA ILE A 21 -0.20 -2.07 -12.87
C ILE A 21 -1.22 -3.18 -13.11
N SER A 22 -1.10 -3.95 -14.20
CA SER A 22 -2.01 -5.06 -14.49
C SER A 22 -1.98 -6.18 -13.44
N GLN A 23 -0.95 -6.26 -12.61
CA GLN A 23 -0.88 -7.21 -11.49
C GLN A 23 -1.79 -6.81 -10.33
N TYR A 24 -2.13 -5.55 -10.22
CA TYR A 24 -2.92 -4.96 -9.13
C TYR A 24 -4.33 -4.55 -9.57
N VAL A 25 -4.46 -4.08 -10.81
CA VAL A 25 -5.69 -3.51 -11.36
C VAL A 25 -6.07 -4.21 -12.65
N LYS A 26 -7.32 -4.65 -12.76
CA LYS A 26 -7.83 -5.18 -14.01
C LYS A 26 -7.98 -4.05 -15.03
N LEU A 27 -7.07 -4.03 -16.01
CA LEU A 27 -7.03 -3.03 -17.07
C LEU A 27 -7.73 -3.52 -18.33
N THR A 28 -8.46 -2.62 -18.99
CA THR A 28 -9.09 -2.85 -20.29
C THR A 28 -8.59 -1.84 -21.29
N ARG A 29 -8.08 -2.30 -22.43
CA ARG A 29 -7.58 -1.41 -23.48
C ARG A 29 -8.70 -0.62 -24.13
N ARG A 30 -8.52 0.70 -24.27
CA ARG A 30 -9.40 1.60 -25.01
C ARG A 30 -8.55 2.55 -25.86
N GLY A 31 -8.46 2.29 -27.15
CA GLY A 31 -7.60 3.05 -28.07
C GLY A 31 -6.11 2.86 -27.72
N SER A 32 -5.42 3.96 -27.45
CA SER A 32 -3.99 4.00 -27.10
C SER A 32 -3.71 3.89 -25.60
N SER A 33 -4.75 3.84 -24.77
CA SER A 33 -4.63 3.80 -23.30
C SER A 33 -5.38 2.61 -22.72
N TYR A 34 -5.11 2.33 -21.45
CA TYR A 34 -5.78 1.31 -20.66
C TYR A 34 -6.61 1.96 -19.55
N PHE A 35 -7.76 1.38 -19.21
CA PHE A 35 -8.65 1.89 -18.18
C PHE A 35 -9.03 0.79 -17.20
N GLY A 36 -9.17 1.16 -15.92
CA GLY A 36 -9.60 0.28 -14.84
C GLY A 36 -10.30 1.05 -13.73
N LEU A 37 -10.75 0.34 -12.71
CA LEU A 37 -11.20 0.96 -11.46
C LEU A 37 -9.98 1.40 -10.65
N CYS A 38 -10.04 2.59 -10.09
CA CYS A 38 -8.95 3.15 -9.31
C CYS A 38 -8.74 2.34 -8.01
N PRO A 39 -7.51 1.94 -7.69
CA PRO A 39 -7.23 1.27 -6.44
C PRO A 39 -7.14 2.21 -5.24
N PHE A 40 -7.03 3.53 -5.47
CA PHE A 40 -6.81 4.53 -4.43
C PHE A 40 -8.10 5.18 -3.91
N HIS A 41 -9.23 5.01 -4.60
CA HIS A 41 -10.53 5.45 -4.13
C HIS A 41 -11.64 4.50 -4.60
N ASN A 42 -12.79 4.55 -3.93
CA ASN A 42 -13.92 3.69 -4.28
C ASN A 42 -14.74 4.30 -5.41
N GLU A 43 -14.86 3.56 -6.53
CA GLU A 43 -15.65 3.97 -7.69
C GLU A 43 -16.33 2.77 -8.38
N LYS A 44 -17.38 3.06 -9.16
CA LYS A 44 -18.10 2.03 -9.93
C LYS A 44 -17.82 2.11 -11.44
N THR A 45 -17.29 3.24 -11.90
CA THR A 45 -16.99 3.51 -13.31
C THR A 45 -15.49 3.71 -13.48
N PRO A 46 -14.85 3.07 -14.48
CA PRO A 46 -13.41 3.17 -14.67
C PRO A 46 -12.95 4.60 -14.96
N SER A 47 -12.26 5.22 -14.01
CA SER A 47 -11.64 6.55 -14.16
C SER A 47 -10.11 6.51 -14.09
N PHE A 48 -9.54 5.35 -13.79
CA PHE A 48 -8.10 5.14 -13.74
C PHE A 48 -7.56 4.82 -15.13
N SER A 49 -6.71 5.70 -15.66
CA SER A 49 -6.13 5.61 -17.01
C SER A 49 -4.64 5.33 -16.94
N VAL A 50 -4.14 4.40 -17.74
CA VAL A 50 -2.72 4.12 -17.93
C VAL A 50 -2.35 4.37 -19.38
N THR A 51 -1.37 5.23 -19.63
CA THR A 51 -0.92 5.64 -20.97
C THR A 51 0.47 5.06 -21.24
N PRO A 52 0.58 3.97 -22.03
CA PRO A 52 1.87 3.31 -22.29
C PRO A 52 2.91 4.23 -22.93
N SER A 53 2.51 5.04 -23.91
CA SER A 53 3.42 5.94 -24.62
C SER A 53 4.09 7.00 -23.74
N LYS A 54 3.46 7.34 -22.61
CA LYS A 54 3.97 8.28 -21.60
C LYS A 54 4.57 7.58 -20.39
N GLN A 55 4.37 6.27 -20.25
CA GLN A 55 4.71 5.50 -19.04
C GLN A 55 4.17 6.15 -17.77
N MET A 56 2.88 6.57 -17.82
CA MET A 56 2.20 7.27 -16.74
C MET A 56 0.79 6.74 -16.53
N TYR A 57 0.32 6.83 -15.29
CA TYR A 57 -1.08 6.65 -14.95
C TYR A 57 -1.68 7.96 -14.42
N TYR A 58 -2.98 8.08 -14.54
CA TYR A 58 -3.74 9.17 -13.96
C TYR A 58 -5.18 8.73 -13.66
N CYS A 59 -5.70 9.08 -12.49
CA CYS A 59 -7.08 8.87 -12.11
C CYS A 59 -7.87 10.17 -12.22
N PHE A 60 -8.89 10.19 -13.07
CA PHE A 60 -9.76 11.35 -13.25
C PHE A 60 -10.76 11.54 -12.08
N GLY A 61 -10.90 10.53 -11.20
CA GLY A 61 -11.79 10.61 -10.03
C GLY A 61 -11.12 11.26 -8.82
N CYS A 62 -9.91 10.81 -8.44
CA CYS A 62 -9.23 11.30 -7.23
C CYS A 62 -7.97 12.13 -7.50
N GLY A 63 -7.53 12.23 -8.78
CA GLY A 63 -6.34 12.99 -9.14
C GLY A 63 -5.01 12.25 -8.89
N ALA A 64 -5.02 11.03 -8.35
CA ALA A 64 -3.81 10.22 -8.20
C ALA A 64 -3.15 9.99 -9.57
N GLY A 65 -1.83 10.18 -9.67
CA GLY A 65 -1.14 10.05 -10.93
C GLY A 65 0.37 10.08 -10.79
N GLY A 66 1.07 9.54 -11.79
CA GLY A 66 2.52 9.49 -11.80
C GLY A 66 3.06 8.36 -12.68
N ASN A 67 4.31 7.99 -12.45
CA ASN A 67 4.98 6.89 -13.09
C ASN A 67 4.87 5.58 -12.27
N VAL A 68 5.57 4.54 -12.70
CA VAL A 68 5.56 3.23 -12.03
C VAL A 68 6.02 3.31 -10.57
N TYR A 69 6.98 4.16 -10.23
CA TYR A 69 7.42 4.36 -8.85
C TYR A 69 6.32 4.95 -7.98
N ASN A 70 5.66 6.00 -8.46
CA ASN A 70 4.56 6.63 -7.74
C ASN A 70 3.44 5.64 -7.46
N PHE A 71 3.11 4.79 -8.45
CA PHE A 71 2.09 3.76 -8.28
C PHE A 71 2.44 2.77 -7.16
N ILE A 72 3.66 2.20 -7.20
CA ILE A 72 4.10 1.23 -6.18
C ILE A 72 4.22 1.87 -4.80
N MET A 73 4.75 3.11 -4.72
CA MET A 73 4.84 3.84 -3.46
C MET A 73 3.46 4.06 -2.82
N GLU A 74 2.47 4.43 -3.63
CA GLU A 74 1.12 4.73 -3.15
C GLU A 74 0.32 3.46 -2.84
N TYR A 75 0.44 2.43 -3.68
CA TYR A 75 -0.31 1.18 -3.52
C TYR A 75 0.20 0.32 -2.36
N GLU A 76 1.51 0.12 -2.27
CA GLU A 76 2.16 -0.71 -1.25
C GLU A 76 2.55 0.09 0.01
N ASN A 77 2.32 1.42 -0.02
CA ASN A 77 2.78 2.33 1.03
C ASN A 77 4.30 2.26 1.27
N TYR A 78 5.06 2.14 0.17
CA TYR A 78 6.51 2.06 0.19
C TYR A 78 7.17 3.44 0.17
N SER A 79 8.35 3.55 0.77
CA SER A 79 9.28 4.64 0.47
C SER A 79 9.85 4.47 -0.94
N PHE A 80 10.44 5.53 -1.50
CA PHE A 80 11.06 5.45 -2.82
C PHE A 80 12.14 4.35 -2.91
N GLY A 81 12.95 4.17 -1.85
CA GLY A 81 13.98 3.12 -1.82
C GLY A 81 13.38 1.71 -1.84
N GLU A 82 12.29 1.48 -1.13
CA GLU A 82 11.56 0.20 -1.12
C GLU A 82 10.92 -0.06 -2.49
N ALA A 83 10.28 0.95 -3.09
CA ALA A 83 9.70 0.84 -4.43
C ALA A 83 10.76 0.57 -5.51
N LEU A 84 11.92 1.23 -5.41
CA LEU A 84 13.06 0.99 -6.31
C LEU A 84 13.59 -0.45 -6.17
N SER A 85 13.78 -0.94 -4.93
CA SER A 85 14.20 -2.32 -4.70
C SER A 85 13.20 -3.32 -5.26
N HIS A 86 11.92 -3.12 -5.00
CA HIS A 86 10.85 -3.99 -5.50
C HIS A 86 10.84 -4.08 -7.04
N LEU A 87 10.94 -2.94 -7.71
CA LEU A 87 10.96 -2.89 -9.18
C LEU A 87 12.28 -3.39 -9.77
N ALA A 88 13.40 -3.20 -9.07
CA ALA A 88 14.70 -3.72 -9.47
C ALA A 88 14.73 -5.25 -9.41
N ASP A 89 14.24 -5.83 -8.33
CA ASP A 89 14.11 -7.28 -8.16
C ASP A 89 13.24 -7.88 -9.29
N ARG A 90 12.12 -7.24 -9.57
CA ARG A 90 11.22 -7.64 -10.67
C ARG A 90 11.91 -7.60 -12.04
N ALA A 91 12.74 -6.60 -12.28
CA ALA A 91 13.42 -6.38 -13.56
C ALA A 91 14.77 -7.10 -13.67
N GLY A 92 15.23 -7.80 -12.62
CA GLY A 92 16.54 -8.43 -12.56
C GLY A 92 17.70 -7.42 -12.62
N VAL A 93 17.51 -6.21 -12.07
CA VAL A 93 18.54 -5.18 -11.97
C VAL A 93 19.19 -5.26 -10.60
N GLU A 94 20.49 -5.51 -10.58
CA GLU A 94 21.25 -5.50 -9.34
C GLU A 94 21.47 -4.07 -8.86
N LEU A 95 20.89 -3.75 -7.69
CA LEU A 95 21.15 -2.47 -7.06
C LEU A 95 22.50 -2.49 -6.33
N PRO A 96 23.31 -1.42 -6.43
CA PRO A 96 24.52 -1.32 -5.65
C PRO A 96 24.18 -1.38 -4.16
N LYS A 97 24.95 -2.14 -3.41
CA LYS A 97 24.81 -2.20 -1.94
C LYS A 97 25.06 -0.81 -1.36
N ILE A 98 23.98 -0.14 -0.99
CA ILE A 98 24.09 1.14 -0.28
C ILE A 98 24.57 0.80 1.14
N GLU A 99 25.76 1.24 1.49
CA GLU A 99 26.12 1.30 2.90
C GLU A 99 25.30 2.38 3.58
N TYR A 100 24.18 1.96 4.15
CA TYR A 100 23.39 2.85 5.00
C TYR A 100 24.26 3.31 6.18
N SER A 101 24.24 4.61 6.48
CA SER A 101 24.80 5.08 7.72
C SER A 101 24.18 4.33 8.90
N ARG A 102 24.92 4.18 9.99
CA ARG A 102 24.42 3.50 11.20
C ARG A 102 23.05 4.06 11.62
N GLU A 103 22.89 5.37 11.59
CA GLU A 103 21.64 6.06 11.92
C GLU A 103 20.48 5.69 10.99
N ALA A 104 20.74 5.53 9.67
CA ALA A 104 19.71 5.13 8.72
C ALA A 104 19.26 3.68 8.93
N ARG A 105 20.18 2.78 9.30
CA ARG A 105 19.86 1.39 9.68
C ARG A 105 19.02 1.34 10.95
N GLU A 106 19.41 2.08 11.99
CA GLU A 106 18.68 2.15 13.26
C GLU A 106 17.24 2.67 13.04
N LYS A 107 17.07 3.72 12.22
CA LYS A 107 15.72 4.23 11.88
C LYS A 107 14.86 3.23 11.08
N ALA A 108 15.47 2.51 10.15
CA ALA A 108 14.77 1.49 9.38
C ALA A 108 14.33 0.31 10.26
N GLU A 109 15.20 -0.12 11.18
CA GLU A 109 14.89 -1.17 12.15
C GLU A 109 13.80 -0.74 13.13
N GLN A 110 13.86 0.47 13.66
CA GLN A 110 12.81 1.04 14.51
C GLN A 110 11.46 1.08 13.79
N ARG A 111 11.44 1.52 12.52
CA ARG A 111 10.22 1.53 11.71
C ARG A 111 9.66 0.13 11.49
N ALA A 112 10.51 -0.84 11.16
CA ALA A 112 10.10 -2.23 10.98
C ALA A 112 9.48 -2.80 12.27
N ASN A 113 10.13 -2.57 13.41
CA ASN A 113 9.63 -3.01 14.71
C ASN A 113 8.27 -2.36 15.05
N LEU A 114 8.11 -1.06 14.79
CA LEU A 114 6.83 -0.36 15.00
C LEU A 114 5.72 -0.89 14.11
N LEU A 115 6.01 -1.19 12.85
CA LEU A 115 5.03 -1.80 11.93
C LEU A 115 4.60 -3.19 12.41
N GLU A 116 5.53 -4.00 12.90
CA GLU A 116 5.23 -5.32 13.47
C GLU A 116 4.35 -5.21 14.73
N ILE A 117 4.71 -4.30 15.64
CA ILE A 117 3.90 -4.02 16.85
C ILE A 117 2.48 -3.59 16.45
N ASN A 118 2.36 -2.66 15.50
CA ASN A 118 1.05 -2.19 15.02
C ASN A 118 0.22 -3.33 14.41
N LYS A 119 0.87 -4.21 13.65
CA LYS A 119 0.20 -5.40 13.08
C LYS A 119 -0.31 -6.34 14.16
N LEU A 120 0.51 -6.63 15.16
CA LEU A 120 0.12 -7.47 16.31
C LEU A 120 -1.01 -6.83 17.11
N ALA A 121 -0.94 -5.51 17.37
CA ALA A 121 -1.97 -4.77 18.06
C ALA A 121 -3.30 -4.79 17.29
N ALA A 122 -3.26 -4.55 15.97
CA ALA A 122 -4.45 -4.61 15.13
C ALA A 122 -5.10 -6.00 15.13
N GLN A 123 -4.30 -7.06 15.04
CA GLN A 123 -4.79 -8.43 15.16
C GLN A 123 -5.41 -8.69 16.54
N TYR A 124 -4.75 -8.27 17.60
CA TYR A 124 -5.26 -8.42 18.97
C TYR A 124 -6.63 -7.75 19.12
N PHE A 125 -6.77 -6.48 18.74
CA PHE A 125 -8.04 -5.76 18.84
C PHE A 125 -9.15 -6.35 17.97
N TYR A 126 -8.78 -6.84 16.77
CA TYR A 126 -9.71 -7.54 15.89
C TYR A 126 -10.27 -8.81 16.53
N TYR A 127 -9.41 -9.61 17.21
CA TYR A 127 -9.85 -10.80 17.92
C TYR A 127 -10.65 -10.46 19.19
N GLN A 128 -10.26 -9.41 19.91
CA GLN A 128 -10.98 -8.99 21.12
C GLN A 128 -12.43 -8.56 20.83
N LEU A 129 -12.69 -7.96 19.67
CA LEU A 129 -14.06 -7.61 19.26
C LEU A 129 -14.98 -8.85 19.16
N ARG A 130 -14.42 -10.02 18.90
CA ARG A 130 -15.15 -11.29 18.72
C ARG A 130 -15.19 -12.17 19.97
N ARG A 131 -14.50 -11.77 21.02
CA ARG A 131 -14.54 -12.46 22.31
C ARG A 131 -15.70 -12.00 23.17
N GLU A 132 -15.92 -12.70 24.31
CA GLU A 132 -16.97 -12.41 25.28
C GLU A 132 -16.99 -10.92 25.69
N GLY A 133 -15.82 -10.34 26.02
CA GLY A 133 -15.68 -8.93 26.41
C GLY A 133 -16.01 -7.93 25.29
N GLY A 134 -15.96 -8.34 24.04
CA GLY A 134 -16.25 -7.51 22.86
C GLY A 134 -17.70 -7.54 22.40
N LYS A 135 -18.57 -8.40 22.96
CA LYS A 135 -19.96 -8.58 22.51
C LYS A 135 -20.77 -7.28 22.47
N THR A 136 -20.63 -6.43 23.48
CA THR A 136 -21.31 -5.13 23.50
C THR A 136 -20.85 -4.22 22.39
N ALA A 137 -19.54 -4.14 22.13
CA ALA A 137 -18.96 -3.35 21.05
C ALA A 137 -19.38 -3.90 19.68
N TYR A 138 -19.33 -5.22 19.49
CA TYR A 138 -19.79 -5.87 18.28
C TYR A 138 -21.29 -5.61 18.02
N GLY A 139 -22.13 -5.75 19.05
CA GLY A 139 -23.56 -5.43 18.97
C GLY A 139 -23.82 -3.96 18.62
N TYR A 140 -23.01 -3.05 19.13
CA TYR A 140 -23.09 -1.63 18.78
C TYR A 140 -22.78 -1.40 17.29
N LEU A 141 -21.72 -2.01 16.75
CA LEU A 141 -21.35 -1.88 15.34
C LEU A 141 -22.42 -2.43 14.41
N THR A 142 -22.91 -3.64 14.70
CA THR A 142 -23.97 -4.29 13.91
C THR A 142 -25.31 -3.57 14.03
N GLY A 143 -25.64 -3.04 15.22
CA GLY A 143 -26.82 -2.21 15.44
C GLY A 143 -26.81 -0.90 14.65
N ARG A 144 -25.64 -0.40 14.26
CA ARG A 144 -25.46 0.72 13.34
C ARG A 144 -25.48 0.33 11.86
N GLY A 145 -25.76 -0.93 11.54
CA GLY A 145 -25.85 -1.42 10.16
C GLY A 145 -24.51 -1.77 9.52
N LEU A 146 -23.42 -1.88 10.29
CA LEU A 146 -22.13 -2.32 9.75
C LEU A 146 -22.18 -3.84 9.54
N SER A 147 -21.95 -4.27 8.29
CA SER A 147 -21.85 -5.70 7.97
C SER A 147 -20.53 -6.29 8.48
N GLU A 148 -20.50 -7.61 8.69
CA GLU A 148 -19.28 -8.34 9.05
C GLU A 148 -18.15 -8.12 8.00
N GLU A 149 -18.53 -8.05 6.74
CA GLU A 149 -17.60 -7.74 5.66
C GLU A 149 -16.96 -6.35 5.83
N THR A 150 -17.77 -5.36 6.19
CA THR A 150 -17.30 -3.99 6.47
C THR A 150 -16.37 -3.97 7.69
N ILE A 151 -16.77 -4.62 8.79
CA ILE A 151 -15.97 -4.72 10.01
C ILE A 151 -14.59 -5.34 9.71
N ARG A 152 -14.57 -6.39 8.89
CA ARG A 152 -13.34 -7.07 8.47
C ARG A 152 -12.49 -6.21 7.53
N LYS A 153 -13.10 -5.60 6.52
CA LYS A 153 -12.41 -4.78 5.52
C LYS A 153 -11.70 -3.57 6.14
N PHE A 154 -12.33 -2.94 7.12
CA PHE A 154 -11.77 -1.80 7.83
C PHE A 154 -10.95 -2.18 9.07
N GLY A 155 -10.81 -3.48 9.37
CA GLY A 155 -10.02 -3.96 10.51
C GLY A 155 -10.53 -3.44 11.85
N LEU A 156 -11.86 -3.25 11.99
CA LEU A 156 -12.42 -2.72 13.23
C LEU A 156 -12.19 -3.70 14.38
N GLY A 157 -11.69 -3.17 15.49
CA GLY A 157 -11.33 -3.92 16.68
C GLY A 157 -11.93 -3.31 17.94
N TYR A 158 -11.72 -3.99 19.06
CA TYR A 158 -12.16 -3.55 20.38
C TYR A 158 -10.99 -3.55 21.35
N SER A 159 -10.83 -2.44 22.08
CA SER A 159 -9.88 -2.33 23.18
C SER A 159 -10.64 -2.44 24.50
N ASP A 160 -10.24 -3.37 25.33
CA ASP A 160 -10.70 -3.53 26.69
C ASP A 160 -10.28 -2.31 27.53
N LYS A 161 -11.10 -1.96 28.54
CA LYS A 161 -10.82 -0.85 29.47
C LYS A 161 -9.56 -1.04 30.31
N TYR A 162 -9.03 -2.26 30.37
CA TYR A 162 -7.82 -2.58 31.11
C TYR A 162 -6.56 -2.48 30.26
N LEU A 163 -6.69 -2.37 28.93
CA LEU A 163 -5.57 -2.21 28.01
C LEU A 163 -5.35 -0.75 27.70
N SER A 164 -4.43 -0.12 28.42
CA SER A 164 -3.97 1.23 28.10
C SER A 164 -2.68 1.15 27.31
N LEU A 165 -2.70 1.49 26.03
CA LEU A 165 -1.50 1.62 25.21
C LEU A 165 -0.65 2.85 25.55
N ILE A 166 -1.14 3.70 26.46
CA ILE A 166 -0.46 4.95 26.88
C ILE A 166 0.63 4.68 27.94
N HIS A 167 0.59 3.51 28.58
CA HIS A 167 1.50 3.16 29.69
C HIS A 167 2.50 2.04 29.33
N ILE A 168 2.71 1.78 28.04
CA ILE A 168 3.76 0.86 27.57
C ILE A 168 5.01 1.66 27.21
#